data_2059ced225729b50a41e139db7e72f35
#
_entry.id   2059ced225729b50a41e139db7e72f35
#
_cell.length_a   1.000
_cell.length_b   1.000
_cell.length_c   1.000
_cell.angle_alpha   90.00
_cell.angle_beta   90.00
_cell.angle_gamma   90.00
#
_symmetry.space_group_name_H-M   'P 1'
#
loop_
_entity.id
_entity.type
_entity.pdbx_description
1 polymer ?
#
loop_
_entity_poly.entity_id
_entity_poly.type
_entity_poly.pdbx_seq_one_letter_code
_entity_poly.pdbx_strand_id
1 'polypeptide(L)'
;MHPNKDRQNLWLWVALLLPLLWLAAGLAQITEQAHGLSALAAGLTALLNNPLNLRWCSSTPKFLLAVLVIYPLAVYCYKLDQADRRPGEEHGSAHWGIAKELNERYRNRKDPWQEIILSQNVRLSNDSYRHQRNLHVVVIGGSGSGKTRFFVKPNALQCSGSYFFLDPKGELTYSLGGAMEENGVTVTVIDFVHFRGHYNPVAYLKTDEDAMKLAYALVFNTKKNPAASGGENEFWDKSAVMFLASLILYILYESPLYERNLNTMMDMILECKVSEDSYDENRMDILFSELEQRDPHHPAVLQYRSFKLGSAKTLSSIMVTAVSNLHMLQSAAVAEMIATDEMFLPKLGVEKRAIFCVIPDNDDTFNFMVSILYTQLFDQLFRLADSTPEFHGTLPVHVRLMMDEFANVATPENFVKILAVARSRNISCDIILQNISQIKSKYKDDWETIIGNCDSLVYLGGNDYSTFEYISKLLGKQTIRTKGQSIGKGSHGSSSDSYQVTGRELMTPDEVRRMKRSDCLVMISGEAPVRDKKYNLFDHPNLKYTPDYRSPRGLLHRFATPIPAPEGYTMPPDYMAQAGTVSLAYVAELTCPEITEDLYDELQEWEESLL
;
A
#
# COMPACT_ATOMS: atom_id res chain seq x y z
N MET A 1 -9.95 27.07 -16.31
CA MET A 1 -10.61 28.30 -16.85
C MET A 1 -9.92 28.69 -18.14
N HIS A 2 -10.56 28.50 -19.28
CA HIS A 2 -10.03 28.90 -20.60
C HIS A 2 -10.34 30.37 -20.86
N PRO A 3 -9.39 31.30 -20.87
CA PRO A 3 -9.64 32.74 -21.06
C PRO A 3 -10.13 33.12 -22.46
N ASN A 4 -10.20 32.19 -23.41
CA ASN A 4 -10.55 32.49 -24.79
C ASN A 4 -12.06 32.39 -25.11
N LYS A 5 -12.85 31.66 -24.31
CA LYS A 5 -14.31 31.56 -24.54
C LYS A 5 -15.09 32.83 -24.13
N ASP A 6 -14.62 33.51 -23.08
CA ASP A 6 -15.32 34.73 -22.59
C ASP A 6 -15.14 35.95 -23.51
N ARG A 7 -14.03 36.05 -24.24
CA ARG A 7 -13.79 37.12 -25.21
C ARG A 7 -14.66 36.96 -26.48
N GLN A 8 -14.91 35.74 -26.95
CA GLN A 8 -15.77 35.50 -28.13
C GLN A 8 -17.23 35.85 -27.82
N ASN A 9 -17.71 35.60 -26.62
CA ASN A 9 -19.07 35.92 -26.23
C ASN A 9 -19.32 37.45 -26.07
N LEU A 10 -18.29 38.23 -25.72
CA LEU A 10 -18.44 39.67 -25.53
C LEU A 10 -18.81 40.38 -26.86
N TRP A 11 -18.17 39.99 -27.97
CA TRP A 11 -18.48 40.56 -29.30
C TRP A 11 -19.89 40.24 -29.76
N LEU A 12 -20.46 39.09 -29.42
CA LEU A 12 -21.84 38.74 -29.72
C LEU A 12 -22.82 39.64 -28.97
N TRP A 13 -22.56 39.94 -27.71
CA TRP A 13 -23.41 40.83 -26.92
C TRP A 13 -23.33 42.28 -27.44
N VAL A 14 -22.16 42.75 -27.84
CA VAL A 14 -22.01 44.08 -28.46
C VAL A 14 -22.71 44.12 -29.82
N ALA A 15 -22.60 43.07 -30.63
CA ALA A 15 -23.29 42.99 -31.93
C ALA A 15 -24.81 43.00 -31.79
N LEU A 16 -25.38 42.37 -30.74
CA LEU A 16 -26.83 42.39 -30.46
C LEU A 16 -27.34 43.75 -29.95
N LEU A 17 -26.48 44.60 -29.42
CA LEU A 17 -26.87 45.95 -28.98
C LEU A 17 -27.24 46.86 -30.16
N LEU A 18 -26.56 46.71 -31.31
CA LEU A 18 -26.79 47.57 -32.50
C LEU A 18 -28.24 47.50 -33.02
N PRO A 19 -28.81 46.31 -33.30
CA PRO A 19 -30.21 46.22 -33.73
C PRO A 19 -31.22 46.73 -32.67
N LEU A 20 -30.88 46.59 -31.37
CA LEU A 20 -31.72 47.10 -30.28
C LEU A 20 -31.71 48.63 -30.22
N LEU A 21 -30.57 49.28 -30.44
CA LEU A 21 -30.47 50.73 -30.54
C LEU A 21 -31.20 51.25 -31.77
N TRP A 22 -31.07 50.53 -32.89
CA TRP A 22 -31.85 50.87 -34.11
C TRP A 22 -33.37 50.77 -33.86
N LEU A 23 -33.81 49.70 -33.22
CA LEU A 23 -35.25 49.52 -32.89
C LEU A 23 -35.75 50.58 -31.91
N ALA A 24 -34.90 50.94 -30.90
CA ALA A 24 -35.25 52.03 -29.97
C ALA A 24 -35.38 53.37 -30.63
N ALA A 25 -34.53 53.73 -31.60
CA ALA A 25 -34.61 54.95 -32.34
C ALA A 25 -35.87 54.95 -33.24
N GLY A 26 -36.22 53.82 -33.87
CA GLY A 26 -37.44 53.64 -34.64
C GLY A 26 -38.73 53.76 -33.81
N LEU A 27 -38.72 53.10 -32.61
CA LEU A 27 -39.89 53.22 -31.69
C LEU A 27 -40.07 54.63 -31.15
N ALA A 28 -38.98 55.36 -30.88
CA ALA A 28 -39.06 56.78 -30.50
C ALA A 28 -39.79 57.66 -31.59
N GLN A 29 -39.45 57.43 -32.86
CA GLN A 29 -40.04 58.11 -33.98
C GLN A 29 -41.54 57.77 -34.13
N ILE A 30 -41.90 56.48 -34.01
CA ILE A 30 -43.27 55.99 -34.12
C ILE A 30 -44.11 56.51 -32.97
N THR A 31 -43.64 56.50 -31.71
CA THR A 31 -44.41 57.00 -30.55
C THR A 31 -44.69 58.48 -30.58
N GLU A 32 -43.87 59.30 -31.26
CA GLU A 32 -44.09 60.76 -31.40
C GLU A 32 -45.08 61.08 -32.48
N GLN A 33 -45.26 60.18 -33.47
CA GLN A 33 -46.17 60.41 -34.63
C GLN A 33 -47.49 59.63 -34.50
N ALA A 34 -47.58 58.62 -33.67
CA ALA A 34 -48.74 57.73 -33.62
C ALA A 34 -49.64 58.00 -32.41
N HIS A 35 -50.89 58.26 -32.65
CA HIS A 35 -51.93 58.30 -31.62
C HIS A 35 -52.84 57.08 -31.78
N GLY A 36 -52.56 56.02 -31.03
CA GLY A 36 -53.34 54.78 -31.00
C GLY A 36 -52.61 53.53 -31.50
N LEU A 37 -53.10 52.31 -31.11
CA LEU A 37 -52.45 51.03 -31.39
C LEU A 37 -52.32 50.69 -32.87
N SER A 38 -53.33 51.09 -33.71
CA SER A 38 -53.30 50.87 -35.17
C SER A 38 -52.20 51.69 -35.86
N ALA A 39 -51.96 52.91 -35.37
CA ALA A 39 -50.92 53.79 -35.90
C ALA A 39 -49.50 53.31 -35.48
N LEU A 40 -49.35 52.71 -34.29
CA LEU A 40 -48.14 52.09 -33.88
C LEU A 40 -47.77 50.86 -34.74
N ALA A 41 -48.74 50.00 -35.06
CA ALA A 41 -48.56 48.86 -35.95
C ALA A 41 -48.16 49.26 -37.37
N ALA A 42 -48.86 50.31 -37.95
CA ALA A 42 -48.52 50.86 -39.24
C ALA A 42 -47.11 51.50 -39.27
N GLY A 43 -46.71 52.18 -38.19
CA GLY A 43 -45.38 52.77 -38.03
C GLY A 43 -44.27 51.71 -37.96
N LEU A 44 -44.52 50.60 -37.26
CA LEU A 44 -43.56 49.47 -37.18
C LEU A 44 -43.38 48.81 -38.56
N THR A 45 -44.46 48.61 -39.31
CA THR A 45 -44.45 48.09 -40.69
C THR A 45 -43.70 49.04 -41.64
N ALA A 46 -43.87 50.33 -41.50
CA ALA A 46 -43.12 51.32 -42.27
C ALA A 46 -41.62 51.35 -41.94
N LEU A 47 -41.28 51.19 -40.68
CA LEU A 47 -39.87 51.08 -40.21
C LEU A 47 -39.18 49.84 -40.78
N LEU A 48 -39.86 48.69 -40.79
CA LEU A 48 -39.34 47.47 -41.37
C LEU A 48 -39.15 47.52 -42.88
N ASN A 49 -40.04 48.19 -43.58
CA ASN A 49 -39.97 48.38 -45.04
C ASN A 49 -38.85 49.36 -45.45
N ASN A 50 -38.56 50.36 -44.62
CA ASN A 50 -37.52 51.37 -44.89
C ASN A 50 -36.61 51.53 -43.67
N PRO A 51 -35.74 50.59 -43.38
CA PRO A 51 -34.94 50.52 -42.12
C PRO A 51 -33.92 51.66 -41.95
N LEU A 52 -33.57 52.35 -43.01
CA LEU A 52 -32.58 53.44 -42.96
C LEU A 52 -33.24 54.82 -42.81
N ASN A 53 -34.58 54.93 -42.84
CA ASN A 53 -35.30 56.22 -42.71
C ASN A 53 -35.60 56.55 -41.23
N LEU A 54 -34.51 56.72 -40.42
CA LEU A 54 -34.59 57.15 -39.04
C LEU A 54 -34.46 58.68 -38.95
N ARG A 55 -35.44 59.32 -38.26
CA ARG A 55 -35.41 60.78 -37.98
C ARG A 55 -35.14 60.96 -36.48
N TRP A 56 -34.29 61.89 -36.14
CA TRP A 56 -34.01 62.23 -34.76
C TRP A 56 -35.23 63.02 -34.20
N CYS A 57 -35.81 62.51 -33.13
CA CYS A 57 -36.95 63.04 -32.44
C CYS A 57 -36.63 63.46 -31.01
N SER A 58 -37.47 64.25 -30.34
CA SER A 58 -37.25 64.72 -28.97
C SER A 58 -37.21 63.58 -27.95
N SER A 59 -37.92 62.51 -28.24
CA SER A 59 -37.97 61.29 -27.43
C SER A 59 -36.83 60.31 -27.72
N THR A 60 -36.09 60.39 -28.84
CA THR A 60 -35.00 59.47 -29.23
C THR A 60 -33.96 59.31 -28.16
N PRO A 61 -33.44 60.38 -27.48
CA PRO A 61 -32.43 60.19 -26.42
C PRO A 61 -32.91 59.34 -25.23
N LYS A 62 -34.20 59.47 -24.89
CA LYS A 62 -34.83 58.73 -23.77
C LYS A 62 -34.89 57.22 -24.07
N PHE A 63 -35.31 56.86 -25.30
CA PHE A 63 -35.38 55.46 -25.72
C PHE A 63 -33.98 54.80 -25.85
N LEU A 64 -33.03 55.54 -26.41
CA LEU A 64 -31.64 55.08 -26.48
C LEU A 64 -31.04 54.89 -25.09
N LEU A 65 -31.24 55.82 -24.15
CA LEU A 65 -30.81 55.73 -22.79
C LEU A 65 -31.46 54.52 -22.09
N ALA A 66 -32.74 54.30 -22.29
CA ALA A 66 -33.44 53.15 -21.73
C ALA A 66 -32.82 51.83 -22.19
N VAL A 67 -32.49 51.68 -23.48
CA VAL A 67 -31.82 50.47 -23.99
C VAL A 67 -30.41 50.35 -23.43
N LEU A 68 -29.65 51.45 -23.35
CA LEU A 68 -28.30 51.45 -22.80
C LEU A 68 -28.24 51.11 -21.30
N VAL A 69 -29.35 51.27 -20.56
CA VAL A 69 -29.45 50.88 -19.15
C VAL A 69 -30.02 49.46 -19.00
N ILE A 70 -31.14 49.19 -19.69
CA ILE A 70 -31.86 47.91 -19.54
C ILE A 70 -31.06 46.73 -20.13
N TYR A 71 -30.43 46.92 -21.29
CA TYR A 71 -29.72 45.84 -21.96
C TYR A 71 -28.50 45.33 -21.17
N PRO A 72 -27.58 46.20 -20.69
CA PRO A 72 -26.48 45.72 -19.83
C PRO A 72 -26.99 45.08 -18.55
N LEU A 73 -28.05 45.59 -17.95
CA LEU A 73 -28.68 45.01 -16.77
C LEU A 73 -29.23 43.61 -17.06
N ALA A 74 -29.94 43.43 -18.19
CA ALA A 74 -30.44 42.13 -18.60
C ALA A 74 -29.32 41.14 -18.91
N VAL A 75 -28.24 41.58 -19.58
CA VAL A 75 -27.04 40.77 -19.83
C VAL A 75 -26.33 40.41 -18.51
N TYR A 76 -26.26 41.36 -17.57
CA TYR A 76 -25.70 41.12 -16.24
C TYR A 76 -26.53 40.09 -15.46
N CYS A 77 -27.86 40.23 -15.40
CA CYS A 77 -28.73 39.25 -14.76
C CYS A 77 -28.63 37.86 -15.42
N TYR A 78 -28.57 37.80 -16.75
CA TYR A 78 -28.38 36.56 -17.49
C TYR A 78 -27.04 35.89 -17.18
N LYS A 79 -25.97 36.69 -17.07
CA LYS A 79 -24.63 36.16 -16.67
C LYS A 79 -24.60 35.70 -15.20
N LEU A 80 -25.30 36.41 -14.31
CA LEU A 80 -25.43 35.98 -12.91
C LEU A 80 -26.17 34.65 -12.80
N ASP A 81 -27.25 34.45 -13.53
CA ASP A 81 -28.00 33.20 -13.57
C ASP A 81 -27.16 32.02 -14.14
N GLN A 82 -26.19 32.33 -15.02
CA GLN A 82 -25.23 31.33 -15.51
C GLN A 82 -24.01 31.10 -14.59
N ALA A 83 -23.61 32.10 -13.80
CA ALA A 83 -22.40 32.02 -12.98
C ALA A 83 -22.53 30.99 -11.85
N ASP A 84 -23.73 30.78 -11.33
CA ASP A 84 -24.00 29.79 -10.27
C ASP A 84 -24.31 28.38 -10.80
N ARG A 85 -24.35 28.20 -12.11
CA ARG A 85 -24.62 26.90 -12.73
C ARG A 85 -23.31 26.27 -13.18
N ARG A 86 -23.00 25.07 -12.62
CA ARG A 86 -21.99 24.15 -13.15
C ARG A 86 -22.68 23.16 -14.10
N PRO A 87 -22.92 23.51 -15.38
CA PRO A 87 -23.71 22.67 -16.28
C PRO A 87 -22.97 21.32 -16.50
N GLY A 88 -23.63 20.23 -16.10
CA GLY A 88 -23.10 18.88 -16.17
C GLY A 88 -22.35 18.41 -14.90
N GLU A 89 -22.28 19.27 -13.86
CA GLU A 89 -21.66 18.96 -12.58
C GLU A 89 -22.59 19.23 -11.38
N GLU A 90 -23.87 19.48 -11.60
CA GLU A 90 -24.83 19.90 -10.57
C GLU A 90 -24.98 18.91 -9.43
N HIS A 91 -24.78 17.63 -9.70
CA HIS A 91 -24.90 16.52 -8.73
C HIS A 91 -23.59 15.76 -8.52
N GLY A 92 -22.54 16.08 -9.29
CA GLY A 92 -21.21 15.46 -9.19
C GLY A 92 -20.44 15.59 -10.48
N SER A 93 -19.11 15.71 -10.34
CA SER A 93 -18.16 15.93 -11.45
C SER A 93 -17.34 14.67 -11.79
N ALA A 94 -17.65 13.52 -11.18
CA ALA A 94 -16.91 12.29 -11.44
C ALA A 94 -17.02 11.85 -12.92
N HIS A 95 -15.88 11.51 -13.49
CA HIS A 95 -15.77 11.02 -14.85
C HIS A 95 -14.62 10.03 -14.98
N TRP A 96 -14.61 9.23 -16.03
CA TRP A 96 -13.49 8.32 -16.29
C TRP A 96 -12.29 9.07 -16.83
N GLY A 97 -11.13 8.83 -16.19
CA GLY A 97 -9.83 9.27 -16.66
C GLY A 97 -9.34 8.45 -17.86
N ILE A 98 -8.33 8.97 -18.54
CA ILE A 98 -7.70 8.34 -19.70
C ILE A 98 -6.28 7.90 -19.32
N ALA A 99 -5.98 6.60 -19.44
CA ALA A 99 -4.67 6.04 -19.11
C ALA A 99 -3.50 6.75 -19.81
N LYS A 100 -3.71 7.21 -21.06
CA LYS A 100 -2.70 7.94 -21.82
C LYS A 100 -2.30 9.26 -21.13
N GLU A 101 -3.29 10.02 -20.63
CA GLU A 101 -3.06 11.30 -19.95
C GLU A 101 -2.33 11.09 -18.61
N LEU A 102 -2.68 10.04 -17.85
CA LEU A 102 -1.96 9.67 -16.65
C LEU A 102 -0.51 9.32 -16.95
N ASN A 103 -0.27 8.51 -17.97
CA ASN A 103 1.09 8.14 -18.38
C ASN A 103 1.93 9.32 -18.87
N GLU A 104 1.33 10.34 -19.46
CA GLU A 104 2.04 11.56 -19.85
C GLU A 104 2.63 12.30 -18.64
N ARG A 105 1.94 12.24 -17.50
CA ARG A 105 2.34 12.88 -16.25
C ARG A 105 3.25 12.01 -15.39
N TYR A 106 2.95 10.72 -15.29
CA TYR A 106 3.48 9.85 -14.23
C TYR A 106 4.49 8.82 -14.73
N ARG A 107 4.52 8.48 -16.01
CA ARG A 107 5.38 7.44 -16.55
C ARG A 107 6.85 7.86 -16.65
N ASN A 108 7.78 6.93 -16.39
CA ASN A 108 9.20 7.12 -16.67
C ASN A 108 9.54 6.65 -18.09
N ARG A 109 9.48 7.57 -19.08
CA ARG A 109 9.75 7.23 -20.48
C ARG A 109 11.24 6.93 -20.76
N LYS A 110 12.15 7.34 -19.85
CA LYS A 110 13.60 7.11 -20.04
C LYS A 110 14.01 5.72 -19.61
N ASP A 111 13.40 5.24 -18.51
CA ASP A 111 13.69 3.91 -17.96
C ASP A 111 12.38 3.23 -17.55
N PRO A 112 11.81 2.37 -18.41
CA PRO A 112 10.57 1.64 -18.13
C PRO A 112 10.69 0.62 -16.99
N TRP A 113 11.91 0.26 -16.57
CA TRP A 113 12.14 -0.62 -15.42
C TRP A 113 11.90 0.10 -14.09
N GLN A 114 12.07 1.42 -14.07
CA GLN A 114 11.83 2.27 -12.90
C GLN A 114 10.38 2.74 -12.84
N GLU A 115 9.42 1.81 -13.00
CA GLU A 115 7.99 2.07 -12.98
C GLU A 115 7.24 1.05 -12.14
N ILE A 116 6.18 1.50 -11.46
CA ILE A 116 5.16 0.64 -10.86
C ILE A 116 4.10 0.34 -11.93
N ILE A 117 3.80 -0.93 -12.11
CA ILE A 117 2.78 -1.43 -13.02
C ILE A 117 1.45 -1.48 -12.26
N LEU A 118 0.54 -0.54 -12.52
CA LEU A 118 -0.77 -0.49 -11.87
C LEU A 118 -1.85 -1.25 -12.66
N SER A 119 -1.75 -1.24 -14.00
CA SER A 119 -2.63 -1.97 -14.91
C SER A 119 -1.95 -2.22 -16.26
N GLN A 120 -2.67 -2.73 -17.27
CA GLN A 120 -2.11 -2.94 -18.61
C GLN A 120 -1.54 -1.64 -19.20
N ASN A 121 -2.25 -0.54 -19.04
CA ASN A 121 -1.91 0.73 -19.68
C ASN A 121 -1.50 1.84 -18.69
N VAL A 122 -1.61 1.65 -17.37
CA VAL A 122 -1.26 2.67 -16.39
C VAL A 122 0.03 2.32 -15.67
N ARG A 123 0.98 3.26 -15.69
CA ARG A 123 2.31 3.16 -15.06
C ARG A 123 2.56 4.36 -14.17
N LEU A 124 3.29 4.16 -13.08
CA LEU A 124 3.74 5.19 -12.17
C LEU A 124 5.26 5.11 -12.03
N SER A 125 5.98 6.20 -12.28
CA SER A 125 7.45 6.26 -12.09
C SER A 125 7.82 6.04 -10.62
N ASN A 126 8.95 5.39 -10.36
CA ASN A 126 9.54 5.29 -9.01
C ASN A 126 10.12 6.62 -8.51
N ASP A 127 10.23 7.64 -9.36
CA ASP A 127 10.67 8.98 -8.98
C ASP A 127 9.50 9.79 -8.40
N SER A 128 9.29 9.63 -7.08
CA SER A 128 8.23 10.31 -6.33
C SER A 128 8.39 11.84 -6.28
N TYR A 129 9.63 12.36 -6.42
CA TYR A 129 9.90 13.80 -6.42
C TYR A 129 9.36 14.48 -7.67
N ARG A 130 9.42 13.79 -8.82
CA ARG A 130 8.95 14.31 -10.10
C ARG A 130 7.44 14.54 -10.13
N HIS A 131 6.67 13.62 -9.59
CA HIS A 131 5.20 13.67 -9.66
C HIS A 131 4.51 13.95 -8.32
N GLN A 132 5.30 14.08 -7.23
CA GLN A 132 4.83 14.42 -5.88
C GLN A 132 3.75 13.47 -5.31
N ARG A 133 3.70 12.23 -5.81
CA ARG A 133 2.87 11.15 -5.26
C ARG A 133 3.77 10.21 -4.47
N ASN A 134 3.23 9.64 -3.41
CA ASN A 134 3.92 8.54 -2.76
C ASN A 134 3.81 7.26 -3.60
N LEU A 135 4.65 6.28 -3.29
CA LEU A 135 4.72 5.01 -4.01
C LEU A 135 3.99 3.88 -3.27
N HIS A 136 3.23 4.21 -2.21
CA HIS A 136 2.41 3.22 -1.53
C HIS A 136 1.19 2.89 -2.38
N VAL A 137 0.91 1.60 -2.51
CA VAL A 137 -0.22 1.10 -3.31
C VAL A 137 -1.11 0.20 -2.45
N VAL A 138 -2.40 0.45 -2.48
CA VAL A 138 -3.40 -0.49 -1.98
C VAL A 138 -3.90 -1.33 -3.13
N VAL A 139 -3.83 -2.65 -3.00
CA VAL A 139 -4.38 -3.59 -3.98
C VAL A 139 -5.51 -4.38 -3.33
N ILE A 140 -6.72 -4.26 -3.86
CA ILE A 140 -7.88 -4.96 -3.33
C ILE A 140 -8.38 -5.96 -4.37
N GLY A 141 -8.46 -7.22 -3.96
CA GLY A 141 -8.96 -8.26 -4.84
C GLY A 141 -9.31 -9.55 -4.12
N GLY A 142 -10.51 -10.07 -4.34
CA GLY A 142 -10.97 -11.31 -3.74
C GLY A 142 -10.08 -12.50 -4.07
N SER A 143 -10.32 -13.64 -3.42
CA SER A 143 -9.63 -14.88 -3.74
C SER A 143 -9.81 -15.22 -5.23
N GLY A 144 -8.74 -15.62 -5.91
CA GLY A 144 -8.76 -15.91 -7.36
C GLY A 144 -8.91 -14.68 -8.27
N SER A 145 -8.85 -13.43 -7.74
CA SER A 145 -8.86 -12.22 -8.57
C SER A 145 -7.54 -11.99 -9.31
N GLY A 146 -6.48 -12.72 -8.91
CA GLY A 146 -5.16 -12.68 -9.53
C GLY A 146 -4.26 -11.55 -9.01
N LYS A 147 -4.37 -11.17 -7.73
CA LYS A 147 -3.49 -10.19 -7.07
C LYS A 147 -2.01 -10.48 -7.33
N THR A 148 -1.58 -11.69 -7.03
CA THR A 148 -0.21 -12.15 -7.24
C THR A 148 0.18 -12.11 -8.72
N ARG A 149 -0.67 -12.64 -9.61
CA ARG A 149 -0.37 -12.73 -11.05
C ARG A 149 -0.36 -11.39 -11.77
N PHE A 150 -1.31 -10.49 -11.47
CA PHE A 150 -1.52 -9.27 -12.24
C PHE A 150 -0.86 -8.04 -11.62
N PHE A 151 -0.45 -8.11 -10.34
CA PHE A 151 0.18 -7.00 -9.65
C PHE A 151 1.53 -7.37 -9.03
N VAL A 152 1.62 -8.40 -8.16
CA VAL A 152 2.86 -8.72 -7.44
C VAL A 152 3.96 -9.16 -8.40
N LYS A 153 3.73 -10.23 -9.16
CA LYS A 153 4.74 -10.78 -10.09
C LYS A 153 5.25 -9.74 -11.10
N PRO A 154 4.41 -8.98 -11.83
CA PRO A 154 4.94 -7.99 -12.78
C PRO A 154 5.78 -6.91 -12.12
N ASN A 155 5.39 -6.44 -10.93
CA ASN A 155 6.14 -5.42 -10.21
C ASN A 155 7.46 -5.94 -9.61
N ALA A 156 7.48 -7.18 -9.13
CA ALA A 156 8.69 -7.84 -8.67
C ALA A 156 9.69 -8.04 -9.81
N LEU A 157 9.22 -8.49 -10.98
CA LEU A 157 10.04 -8.70 -12.18
C LEU A 157 10.61 -7.42 -12.79
N GLN A 158 10.18 -6.23 -12.36
CA GLN A 158 10.83 -4.98 -12.69
C GLN A 158 12.27 -4.90 -12.14
N CYS A 159 12.58 -5.57 -11.05
CA CYS A 159 13.90 -5.60 -10.41
C CYS A 159 14.51 -4.19 -10.25
N SER A 160 13.66 -3.19 -9.99
CA SER A 160 14.02 -1.78 -9.99
C SER A 160 14.75 -1.32 -8.73
N GLY A 161 14.65 -2.08 -7.64
CA GLY A 161 15.22 -1.76 -6.34
C GLY A 161 15.36 -3.01 -5.47
N SER A 162 15.26 -2.82 -4.17
CA SER A 162 15.20 -3.90 -3.18
C SER A 162 13.75 -4.23 -2.83
N TYR A 163 13.53 -5.46 -2.42
CA TYR A 163 12.21 -5.98 -2.12
C TYR A 163 12.17 -6.74 -0.80
N PHE A 164 11.06 -6.60 -0.10
CA PHE A 164 10.68 -7.51 0.98
C PHE A 164 9.32 -8.11 0.64
N PHE A 165 9.25 -9.41 0.49
CA PHE A 165 8.03 -10.15 0.18
C PHE A 165 7.52 -10.87 1.41
N LEU A 166 6.25 -10.69 1.71
CA LEU A 166 5.52 -11.62 2.52
C LEU A 166 4.93 -12.67 1.58
N ASP A 167 5.32 -13.92 1.75
CA ASP A 167 5.03 -15.01 0.83
C ASP A 167 4.30 -16.16 1.52
N PRO A 168 2.97 -16.09 1.65
CA PRO A 168 2.20 -17.23 2.12
C PRO A 168 2.40 -18.41 1.18
N LYS A 169 2.87 -19.54 1.70
CA LYS A 169 3.12 -20.81 0.98
C LYS A 169 4.44 -20.91 0.17
N GLY A 170 5.26 -19.88 0.08
CA GLY A 170 6.49 -19.92 -0.72
C GLY A 170 6.30 -19.82 -2.25
N GLU A 171 5.09 -19.51 -2.71
CA GLU A 171 4.78 -19.42 -4.15
C GLU A 171 5.56 -18.31 -4.86
N LEU A 172 5.75 -17.17 -4.19
CA LEU A 172 6.53 -16.06 -4.74
C LEU A 172 8.01 -16.39 -4.80
N THR A 173 8.54 -16.99 -3.74
CA THR A 173 9.94 -17.45 -3.65
C THR A 173 10.26 -18.36 -4.82
N TYR A 174 9.46 -19.39 -5.01
CA TYR A 174 9.63 -20.36 -6.11
C TYR A 174 9.54 -19.72 -7.49
N SER A 175 8.57 -18.83 -7.70
CA SER A 175 8.32 -18.26 -9.03
C SER A 175 9.21 -17.07 -9.40
N LEU A 176 9.75 -16.36 -8.44
CA LEU A 176 10.47 -15.09 -8.67
C LEU A 176 11.95 -15.13 -8.30
N GLY A 177 12.34 -15.97 -7.33
CA GLY A 177 13.69 -15.95 -6.78
C GLY A 177 14.78 -16.04 -7.86
N GLY A 178 14.75 -17.08 -8.69
CA GLY A 178 15.71 -17.27 -9.76
C GLY A 178 15.68 -16.16 -10.81
N ALA A 179 14.50 -15.65 -11.15
CA ALA A 179 14.37 -14.53 -12.10
C ALA A 179 14.97 -13.22 -11.55
N MET A 180 14.88 -12.99 -10.24
CA MET A 180 15.48 -11.83 -9.58
C MET A 180 17.02 -11.95 -9.55
N GLU A 181 17.56 -13.13 -9.23
CA GLU A 181 19.01 -13.39 -9.28
C GLU A 181 19.59 -13.17 -10.68
N GLU A 182 18.94 -13.67 -11.73
CA GLU A 182 19.33 -13.43 -13.13
C GLU A 182 19.33 -11.93 -13.50
N ASN A 183 18.55 -11.10 -12.80
CA ASN A 183 18.53 -9.65 -12.98
C ASN A 183 19.40 -8.89 -11.96
N GLY A 184 20.32 -9.57 -11.28
CA GLY A 184 21.31 -8.96 -10.40
C GLY A 184 20.77 -8.53 -9.03
N VAL A 185 19.67 -9.13 -8.58
CA VAL A 185 19.13 -8.93 -7.24
C VAL A 185 19.61 -10.07 -6.34
N THR A 186 20.27 -9.76 -5.23
CA THR A 186 20.66 -10.78 -4.24
C THR A 186 19.42 -11.27 -3.51
N VAL A 187 19.14 -12.56 -3.57
CA VAL A 187 17.96 -13.17 -2.94
C VAL A 187 18.31 -13.85 -1.64
N THR A 188 17.53 -13.59 -0.61
CA THR A 188 17.60 -14.25 0.71
C THR A 188 16.19 -14.72 1.09
N VAL A 189 16.10 -15.87 1.74
CA VAL A 189 14.81 -16.47 2.14
C VAL A 189 14.83 -16.76 3.63
N ILE A 190 13.76 -16.41 4.31
CA ILE A 190 13.42 -16.88 5.65
C ILE A 190 12.10 -17.64 5.57
N ASP A 191 12.10 -18.90 5.92
CA ASP A 191 10.97 -19.82 5.73
C ASP A 191 10.54 -20.41 7.07
N PHE A 192 9.44 -19.89 7.61
CA PHE A 192 8.84 -20.37 8.86
C PHE A 192 7.95 -21.61 8.67
N VAL A 193 7.77 -22.09 7.44
CA VAL A 193 7.06 -23.35 7.15
C VAL A 193 8.00 -24.54 7.26
N HIS A 194 9.19 -24.43 6.64
CA HIS A 194 10.19 -25.52 6.59
C HIS A 194 11.42 -25.23 7.45
N PHE A 195 11.41 -24.13 8.21
CA PHE A 195 12.51 -23.66 9.10
C PHE A 195 13.84 -23.54 8.36
N ARG A 196 13.85 -22.74 7.28
CA ARG A 196 15.04 -22.50 6.45
C ARG A 196 15.43 -21.03 6.47
N GLY A 197 16.75 -20.79 6.27
CA GLY A 197 17.31 -19.45 6.38
C GLY A 197 17.50 -19.05 7.85
N HIS A 198 18.27 -18.00 8.09
CA HIS A 198 18.65 -17.60 9.44
C HIS A 198 18.32 -16.14 9.68
N TYR A 199 17.67 -15.87 10.81
CA TYR A 199 17.32 -14.53 11.26
C TYR A 199 17.52 -14.43 12.76
N ASN A 200 18.51 -13.66 13.17
CA ASN A 200 18.81 -13.41 14.58
C ASN A 200 18.38 -11.99 14.96
N PRO A 201 17.29 -11.81 15.71
CA PRO A 201 16.85 -10.48 16.14
C PRO A 201 17.87 -9.72 16.98
N VAL A 202 18.72 -10.42 17.73
CA VAL A 202 19.75 -9.80 18.60
C VAL A 202 20.85 -9.13 17.77
N ALA A 203 21.12 -9.61 16.56
CA ALA A 203 22.15 -9.04 15.67
C ALA A 203 21.85 -7.59 15.25
N TYR A 204 20.59 -7.13 15.36
CA TYR A 204 20.16 -5.79 14.98
C TYR A 204 20.07 -4.80 16.14
N LEU A 205 20.36 -5.23 17.36
CA LEU A 205 20.34 -4.36 18.54
C LEU A 205 21.63 -3.54 18.61
N LYS A 206 21.49 -2.24 18.87
CA LYS A 206 22.62 -1.31 19.02
C LYS A 206 22.54 -0.49 20.30
N THR A 207 21.33 -0.31 20.84
CA THR A 207 21.06 0.53 22.01
C THR A 207 20.22 -0.22 23.03
N ASP A 208 20.17 0.33 24.24
CA ASP A 208 19.34 -0.20 25.32
C ASP A 208 17.86 -0.20 24.92
N GLU A 209 17.43 0.85 24.21
CA GLU A 209 16.06 0.98 23.74
C GLU A 209 15.71 -0.13 22.73
N ASP A 210 16.66 -0.55 21.89
CA ASP A 210 16.44 -1.65 20.95
C ASP A 210 16.21 -2.96 21.70
N ALA A 211 17.00 -3.22 22.75
CA ALA A 211 16.83 -4.39 23.62
C ALA A 211 15.47 -4.37 24.34
N MET A 212 15.05 -3.20 24.84
CA MET A 212 13.74 -3.03 25.48
C MET A 212 12.58 -3.26 24.49
N LYS A 213 12.70 -2.75 23.27
CA LYS A 213 11.71 -2.98 22.19
C LYS A 213 11.61 -4.46 21.83
N LEU A 214 12.76 -5.17 21.73
CA LEU A 214 12.76 -6.60 21.44
C LEU A 214 12.09 -7.39 22.57
N ALA A 215 12.43 -7.10 23.83
CA ALA A 215 11.80 -7.73 24.99
C ALA A 215 10.27 -7.50 25.01
N TYR A 216 9.85 -6.27 24.73
CA TYR A 216 8.42 -5.92 24.61
C TYR A 216 7.74 -6.72 23.49
N ALA A 217 8.34 -6.77 22.31
CA ALA A 217 7.79 -7.49 21.16
C ALA A 217 7.68 -9.01 21.42
N LEU A 218 8.67 -9.60 22.12
CA LEU A 218 8.66 -11.02 22.51
C LEU A 218 7.50 -11.35 23.48
N VAL A 219 7.09 -10.43 24.34
CA VAL A 219 6.00 -10.65 25.29
C VAL A 219 4.64 -10.36 24.68
N PHE A 220 4.50 -9.24 23.97
CA PHE A 220 3.18 -8.76 23.52
C PHE A 220 2.76 -9.32 22.16
N ASN A 221 3.68 -9.57 21.23
CA ASN A 221 3.34 -10.10 19.91
C ASN A 221 3.06 -11.61 19.91
N THR A 222 3.44 -12.33 20.99
CA THR A 222 3.10 -13.76 21.16
C THR A 222 1.64 -13.98 21.60
N LYS A 223 0.93 -12.93 21.99
CA LYS A 223 -0.45 -13.02 22.47
C LYS A 223 -1.47 -12.95 21.36
N LYS A 224 -2.41 -13.92 21.33
CA LYS A 224 -3.50 -13.95 20.34
C LYS A 224 -4.50 -12.76 20.46
N ASN A 225 -4.61 -12.12 21.63
CA ASN A 225 -5.50 -10.97 21.87
C ASN A 225 -4.85 -9.96 22.82
N PRO A 226 -4.06 -9.00 22.34
CA PRO A 226 -3.45 -7.97 23.19
C PRO A 226 -4.49 -7.10 23.93
N ALA A 227 -5.66 -6.90 23.34
CA ALA A 227 -6.75 -6.08 23.93
C ALA A 227 -7.51 -6.76 25.09
N ALA A 228 -7.32 -8.05 25.32
CA ALA A 228 -7.95 -8.79 26.41
C ALA A 228 -7.16 -8.70 27.74
N SER A 229 -6.01 -8.03 27.75
CA SER A 229 -5.14 -7.86 28.93
C SER A 229 -5.66 -6.73 29.82
N GLY A 230 -6.77 -6.94 30.51
CA GLY A 230 -7.27 -6.01 31.54
C GLY A 230 -6.54 -6.20 32.86
N GLY A 231 -5.99 -5.12 33.42
CA GLY A 231 -5.57 -4.95 34.83
C GLY A 231 -4.54 -5.92 35.41
N GLU A 232 -4.93 -7.12 35.76
CA GLU A 232 -4.02 -8.08 36.44
C GLU A 232 -2.95 -8.67 35.49
N ASN A 233 -3.29 -8.94 34.24
CA ASN A 233 -2.33 -9.50 33.27
C ASN A 233 -1.26 -8.48 32.85
N GLU A 234 -1.56 -7.19 32.88
CA GLU A 234 -0.61 -6.14 32.49
C GLU A 234 0.61 -6.08 33.43
N PHE A 235 0.44 -6.35 34.72
CA PHE A 235 1.54 -6.41 35.67
C PHE A 235 2.51 -7.54 35.32
N TRP A 236 2.00 -8.75 35.05
CA TRP A 236 2.83 -9.91 34.71
C TRP A 236 3.60 -9.69 33.42
N ASP A 237 2.96 -9.09 32.41
CA ASP A 237 3.56 -8.79 31.13
C ASP A 237 4.71 -7.76 31.24
N LYS A 238 4.46 -6.65 31.93
CA LYS A 238 5.49 -5.62 32.15
C LYS A 238 6.67 -6.18 32.94
N SER A 239 6.40 -7.05 33.92
CA SER A 239 7.44 -7.70 34.70
C SER A 239 8.22 -8.72 33.86
N ALA A 240 7.56 -9.46 32.97
CA ALA A 240 8.23 -10.34 32.01
C ALA A 240 9.11 -9.54 31.02
N VAL A 241 8.66 -8.38 30.55
CA VAL A 241 9.48 -7.47 29.72
C VAL A 241 10.75 -7.05 30.46
N MET A 242 10.66 -6.62 31.74
CA MET A 242 11.84 -6.24 32.53
C MET A 242 12.82 -7.40 32.66
N PHE A 243 12.32 -8.60 32.94
CA PHE A 243 13.14 -9.81 33.04
C PHE A 243 13.84 -10.11 31.72
N LEU A 244 13.10 -10.23 30.61
CA LEU A 244 13.70 -10.51 29.30
C LEU A 244 14.66 -9.40 28.85
N ALA A 245 14.32 -8.13 29.11
CA ALA A 245 15.19 -7.00 28.81
C ALA A 245 16.53 -7.11 29.56
N SER A 246 16.53 -7.54 30.84
CA SER A 246 17.78 -7.72 31.59
C SER A 246 18.69 -8.75 30.94
N LEU A 247 18.13 -9.88 30.47
CA LEU A 247 18.87 -10.95 29.80
C LEU A 247 19.39 -10.50 28.42
N ILE A 248 18.54 -9.86 27.62
CA ILE A 248 18.91 -9.35 26.29
C ILE A 248 20.02 -8.29 26.40
N LEU A 249 19.94 -7.38 27.38
CA LEU A 249 20.98 -6.38 27.63
C LEU A 249 22.28 -7.02 28.09
N TYR A 250 22.20 -8.05 28.93
CA TYR A 250 23.40 -8.84 29.32
C TYR A 250 24.05 -9.46 28.08
N ILE A 251 23.28 -10.16 27.25
CA ILE A 251 23.75 -10.78 26.02
C ILE A 251 24.35 -9.75 25.05
N LEU A 252 23.72 -8.60 24.93
CA LEU A 252 24.18 -7.53 24.02
C LEU A 252 25.55 -6.98 24.40
N TYR A 253 25.82 -6.78 25.69
CA TYR A 253 27.02 -6.10 26.14
C TYR A 253 28.11 -7.04 26.64
N GLU A 254 27.75 -8.14 27.31
CA GLU A 254 28.68 -8.99 28.02
C GLU A 254 29.02 -10.30 27.30
N SER A 255 28.11 -10.78 26.40
CA SER A 255 28.35 -12.03 25.69
C SER A 255 29.21 -11.84 24.44
N PRO A 256 30.03 -12.86 24.08
CA PRO A 256 30.75 -12.89 22.81
C PRO A 256 29.75 -12.93 21.62
N LEU A 257 30.18 -12.49 20.43
CA LEU A 257 29.31 -12.33 19.28
C LEU A 257 28.53 -13.59 18.88
N TYR A 258 29.14 -14.77 19.01
CA TYR A 258 28.51 -16.05 18.64
C TYR A 258 27.40 -16.49 19.62
N GLU A 259 27.39 -15.93 20.84
CA GLU A 259 26.35 -16.16 21.86
C GLU A 259 25.25 -15.08 21.83
N ARG A 260 25.40 -14.05 21.01
CA ARG A 260 24.41 -12.97 20.92
C ARG A 260 23.22 -13.41 20.07
N ASN A 261 22.37 -14.28 20.65
CA ASN A 261 21.15 -14.80 20.03
C ASN A 261 20.09 -15.14 21.08
N LEU A 262 18.87 -15.43 20.61
CA LEU A 262 17.76 -15.78 21.51
C LEU A 262 17.92 -17.17 22.15
N ASN A 263 18.75 -18.07 21.61
CA ASN A 263 19.00 -19.37 22.23
C ASN A 263 19.71 -19.18 23.57
N THR A 264 20.74 -18.34 23.58
CA THR A 264 21.46 -17.99 24.82
C THR A 264 20.52 -17.40 25.87
N MET A 265 19.57 -16.52 25.42
CA MET A 265 18.55 -15.98 26.32
C MET A 265 17.66 -17.10 26.90
N MET A 266 17.25 -18.08 26.08
CA MET A 266 16.43 -19.19 26.54
C MET A 266 17.21 -20.09 27.53
N ASP A 267 18.49 -20.36 27.27
CA ASP A 267 19.36 -21.11 28.18
C ASP A 267 19.48 -20.38 29.52
N MET A 268 19.72 -19.07 29.52
CA MET A 268 19.75 -18.25 30.73
C MET A 268 18.43 -18.32 31.52
N ILE A 269 17.30 -18.28 30.86
CA ILE A 269 15.98 -18.42 31.52
C ILE A 269 15.86 -19.79 32.19
N LEU A 270 16.25 -20.86 31.52
CA LEU A 270 16.16 -22.23 32.04
C LEU A 270 17.10 -22.49 33.23
N GLU A 271 18.23 -21.80 33.29
CA GLU A 271 19.14 -21.83 34.41
C GLU A 271 18.70 -20.97 35.60
N CYS A 272 17.73 -20.07 35.41
CA CYS A 272 17.17 -19.20 36.42
C CYS A 272 16.15 -19.96 37.31
N LYS A 273 16.65 -20.87 38.17
CA LYS A 273 15.78 -21.63 39.11
C LYS A 273 15.48 -20.80 40.34
N VAL A 274 14.19 -20.52 40.57
CA VAL A 274 13.71 -19.91 41.82
C VAL A 274 13.11 -21.02 42.68
N SER A 275 13.73 -21.31 43.82
CA SER A 275 13.19 -22.22 44.82
C SER A 275 12.45 -21.44 45.91
N GLU A 276 11.26 -21.89 46.30
CA GLU A 276 10.48 -21.26 47.39
C GLU A 276 11.15 -21.57 48.78
N ASP A 277 11.91 -22.64 48.88
CA ASP A 277 12.42 -23.18 50.15
C ASP A 277 13.90 -22.96 50.38
N SER A 278 14.67 -22.48 49.41
CA SER A 278 16.11 -22.25 49.54
C SER A 278 16.52 -20.83 49.16
N TYR A 279 17.34 -20.22 50.01
CA TYR A 279 18.04 -18.96 49.74
C TYR A 279 19.28 -19.16 48.83
N ASP A 280 19.37 -20.29 48.15
CA ASP A 280 20.48 -20.53 47.25
C ASP A 280 20.45 -19.60 46.06
N GLU A 281 21.52 -18.81 45.91
CA GLU A 281 21.73 -17.96 44.74
C GLU A 281 21.76 -18.85 43.49
N ASN A 282 20.88 -18.54 42.51
CA ASN A 282 20.92 -19.22 41.23
C ASN A 282 22.07 -18.67 40.38
N ARG A 283 22.44 -19.37 39.32
CA ARG A 283 23.54 -18.96 38.45
C ARG A 283 23.38 -17.55 37.90
N MET A 284 22.14 -17.12 37.63
CA MET A 284 21.86 -15.77 37.15
C MET A 284 22.11 -14.73 38.25
N ASP A 285 21.72 -15.00 39.49
CA ASP A 285 22.03 -14.11 40.62
C ASP A 285 23.52 -13.86 40.76
N ILE A 286 24.33 -14.91 40.63
CA ILE A 286 25.80 -14.81 40.67
C ILE A 286 26.33 -13.95 39.52
N LEU A 287 25.88 -14.23 38.29
CA LEU A 287 26.26 -13.50 37.06
C LEU A 287 25.95 -12.00 37.16
N PHE A 288 24.72 -11.65 37.57
CA PHE A 288 24.32 -10.27 37.73
C PHE A 288 24.97 -9.58 38.93
N SER A 289 25.27 -10.31 40.01
CA SER A 289 26.05 -9.79 41.16
C SER A 289 27.50 -9.47 40.79
N GLU A 290 28.16 -10.31 39.99
CA GLU A 290 29.49 -10.04 39.47
C GLU A 290 29.50 -8.82 38.55
N LEU A 291 28.49 -8.69 37.67
CA LEU A 291 28.34 -7.51 36.79
C LEU A 291 28.10 -6.26 37.63
N GLU A 292 27.24 -6.34 38.65
CA GLU A 292 26.92 -5.23 39.56
C GLU A 292 28.15 -4.74 40.35
N GLN A 293 29.03 -5.65 40.78
CA GLN A 293 30.27 -5.28 41.43
C GLN A 293 31.21 -4.53 40.50
N ARG A 294 31.19 -4.85 39.20
CA ARG A 294 32.02 -4.21 38.19
C ARG A 294 31.40 -2.89 37.69
N ASP A 295 30.11 -2.88 37.43
CA ASP A 295 29.34 -1.70 36.98
C ASP A 295 27.94 -1.67 37.60
N PRO A 296 27.74 -0.98 38.73
CA PRO A 296 26.43 -0.87 39.40
C PRO A 296 25.36 -0.14 38.58
N HIS A 297 25.74 0.61 37.54
CA HIS A 297 24.85 1.34 36.67
C HIS A 297 24.63 0.66 35.32
N HIS A 298 25.14 -0.53 35.13
CA HIS A 298 24.95 -1.30 33.91
C HIS A 298 23.44 -1.51 33.61
N PRO A 299 22.95 -1.21 32.38
CA PRO A 299 21.51 -1.27 32.09
C PRO A 299 20.89 -2.64 32.38
N ALA A 300 21.61 -3.73 32.13
CA ALA A 300 21.14 -5.08 32.46
C ALA A 300 20.92 -5.28 33.97
N VAL A 301 21.85 -4.77 34.80
CA VAL A 301 21.75 -4.81 36.26
C VAL A 301 20.54 -4.05 36.77
N LEU A 302 20.29 -2.85 36.23
CA LEU A 302 19.15 -2.03 36.63
C LEU A 302 17.82 -2.73 36.34
N GLN A 303 17.68 -3.39 35.19
CA GLN A 303 16.48 -4.16 34.84
C GLN A 303 16.34 -5.40 35.71
N TYR A 304 17.45 -6.14 35.96
CA TYR A 304 17.43 -7.33 36.81
C TYR A 304 17.08 -7.01 38.26
N ARG A 305 17.63 -5.94 38.84
CA ARG A 305 17.24 -5.43 40.17
C ARG A 305 15.75 -5.10 40.25
N SER A 306 15.21 -4.43 39.23
CA SER A 306 13.81 -4.10 39.18
C SER A 306 12.93 -5.35 39.15
N PHE A 307 13.31 -6.38 38.40
CA PHE A 307 12.68 -7.69 38.40
C PHE A 307 12.75 -8.34 39.78
N LYS A 308 13.91 -8.35 40.45
CA LYS A 308 14.16 -9.02 41.76
C LYS A 308 13.42 -8.35 42.92
N LEU A 309 12.76 -7.21 42.77
CA LEU A 309 11.92 -6.61 43.81
C LEU A 309 10.68 -7.46 44.17
N GLY A 310 10.29 -8.39 43.31
CA GLY A 310 9.20 -9.31 43.55
C GLY A 310 9.50 -10.38 44.60
N SER A 311 8.45 -10.92 45.25
CA SER A 311 8.62 -12.12 46.09
C SER A 311 9.02 -13.34 45.25
N ALA A 312 9.65 -14.36 45.85
CA ALA A 312 10.06 -15.58 45.16
C ALA A 312 8.91 -16.22 44.34
N LYS A 313 7.72 -16.27 44.92
CA LYS A 313 6.52 -16.77 44.23
C LYS A 313 6.13 -15.90 43.01
N THR A 314 6.24 -14.58 43.15
CA THR A 314 5.98 -13.63 42.05
C THR A 314 7.01 -13.81 40.92
N LEU A 315 8.31 -13.92 41.28
CA LEU A 315 9.39 -14.14 40.30
C LEU A 315 9.21 -15.45 39.55
N SER A 316 8.89 -16.55 40.24
CA SER A 316 8.58 -17.83 39.60
C SER A 316 7.42 -17.71 38.60
N SER A 317 6.34 -17.01 38.97
CA SER A 317 5.20 -16.81 38.07
C SER A 317 5.57 -15.96 36.83
N ILE A 318 6.41 -14.93 36.99
CA ILE A 318 6.91 -14.10 35.87
C ILE A 318 7.74 -14.97 34.91
N MET A 319 8.65 -15.79 35.44
CA MET A 319 9.48 -16.67 34.62
C MET A 319 8.66 -17.72 33.87
N VAL A 320 7.67 -18.34 34.54
CA VAL A 320 6.74 -19.27 33.88
C VAL A 320 5.99 -18.57 32.75
N THR A 321 5.56 -17.33 32.96
CA THR A 321 4.92 -16.54 31.92
C THR A 321 5.84 -16.28 30.72
N ALA A 322 7.08 -15.89 30.98
CA ALA A 322 8.09 -15.67 29.93
C ALA A 322 8.37 -16.95 29.14
N VAL A 323 8.63 -18.07 29.83
CA VAL A 323 8.88 -19.38 29.18
C VAL A 323 7.65 -19.83 28.37
N SER A 324 6.46 -19.71 28.95
CA SER A 324 5.22 -20.09 28.26
C SER A 324 4.98 -19.32 26.96
N ASN A 325 5.34 -18.04 26.94
CA ASN A 325 5.23 -17.23 25.72
C ASN A 325 6.26 -17.58 24.66
N LEU A 326 7.43 -18.08 25.08
CA LEU A 326 8.59 -18.32 24.21
C LEU A 326 8.89 -19.81 23.97
N HIS A 327 8.04 -20.73 24.47
CA HIS A 327 8.30 -22.18 24.40
C HIS A 327 8.55 -22.68 22.96
N MET A 328 7.97 -22.04 21.95
CA MET A 328 8.16 -22.40 20.55
C MET A 328 9.60 -22.14 20.06
N LEU A 329 10.36 -21.25 20.70
CA LEU A 329 11.78 -21.03 20.39
C LEU A 329 12.66 -22.22 20.79
N GLN A 330 12.17 -23.13 21.64
CA GLN A 330 12.91 -24.32 22.09
C GLN A 330 12.92 -25.47 21.07
N SER A 331 12.16 -25.37 19.99
CA SER A 331 12.23 -26.33 18.89
C SER A 331 13.62 -26.30 18.25
N ALA A 332 14.24 -27.46 18.02
CA ALA A 332 15.58 -27.54 17.43
C ALA A 332 15.70 -26.80 16.09
N ALA A 333 14.68 -26.92 15.24
CA ALA A 333 14.64 -26.24 13.94
C ALA A 333 14.55 -24.71 14.08
N VAL A 334 13.77 -24.21 15.05
CA VAL A 334 13.67 -22.77 15.32
C VAL A 334 14.97 -22.26 15.96
N ALA A 335 15.54 -23.02 16.89
CA ALA A 335 16.80 -22.67 17.54
C ALA A 335 17.94 -22.52 16.51
N GLU A 336 18.01 -23.39 15.51
CA GLU A 336 18.96 -23.27 14.39
C GLU A 336 18.72 -22.00 13.59
N MET A 337 17.46 -21.70 13.24
CA MET A 337 17.08 -20.52 12.46
C MET A 337 17.46 -19.19 13.14
N ILE A 338 17.34 -19.10 14.48
CA ILE A 338 17.60 -17.86 15.24
C ILE A 338 19.04 -17.74 15.78
N ALA A 339 19.90 -18.74 15.54
CA ALA A 339 21.27 -18.76 16.03
C ALA A 339 22.17 -17.72 15.32
N THR A 340 21.99 -17.54 14.03
CA THR A 340 22.80 -16.66 13.19
C THR A 340 21.92 -15.75 12.32
N ASP A 341 22.51 -14.78 11.59
CA ASP A 341 21.77 -13.86 10.73
C ASP A 341 22.29 -13.87 9.28
N GLU A 342 21.37 -14.04 8.34
CA GLU A 342 21.62 -13.97 6.88
C GLU A 342 20.84 -12.86 6.20
N MET A 343 19.94 -12.19 6.91
CA MET A 343 19.02 -11.20 6.29
C MET A 343 19.75 -9.92 5.92
N PHE A 344 20.75 -9.50 6.71
CA PHE A 344 21.49 -8.25 6.46
C PHE A 344 20.57 -7.07 6.16
N LEU A 345 19.54 -6.83 7.00
CA LEU A 345 18.45 -5.88 6.77
C LEU A 345 18.90 -4.49 6.27
N PRO A 346 19.96 -3.86 6.83
CA PRO A 346 20.41 -2.55 6.33
C PRO A 346 20.85 -2.56 4.87
N LYS A 347 21.33 -3.69 4.36
CA LYS A 347 21.82 -3.79 2.97
C LYS A 347 20.73 -3.61 1.92
N LEU A 348 19.44 -3.81 2.27
CA LEU A 348 18.34 -3.50 1.35
C LEU A 348 18.33 -2.02 0.93
N GLY A 349 18.82 -1.13 1.79
CA GLY A 349 18.86 0.30 1.50
C GLY A 349 20.00 0.74 0.57
N VAL A 350 21.02 -0.10 0.35
CA VAL A 350 22.26 0.28 -0.37
C VAL A 350 22.57 -0.60 -1.57
N GLU A 351 22.07 -1.83 -1.63
CA GLU A 351 22.26 -2.75 -2.75
C GLU A 351 20.93 -3.43 -3.11
N LYS A 352 20.76 -3.83 -4.36
CA LYS A 352 19.55 -4.53 -4.80
C LYS A 352 19.47 -5.91 -4.16
N ARG A 353 18.55 -6.08 -3.23
CA ARG A 353 18.29 -7.35 -2.53
C ARG A 353 16.80 -7.65 -2.47
N ALA A 354 16.47 -8.92 -2.40
CA ALA A 354 15.11 -9.39 -2.14
C ALA A 354 15.12 -10.35 -0.95
N ILE A 355 14.29 -10.07 0.05
CA ILE A 355 14.03 -10.98 1.16
C ILE A 355 12.63 -11.56 0.95
N PHE A 356 12.54 -12.89 0.90
CA PHE A 356 11.28 -13.62 0.91
C PHE A 356 11.02 -14.16 2.31
N CYS A 357 9.97 -13.69 2.95
CA CYS A 357 9.50 -14.17 4.24
C CYS A 357 8.35 -15.14 4.00
N VAL A 358 8.64 -16.43 4.02
CA VAL A 358 7.65 -17.50 3.82
C VAL A 358 6.99 -17.80 5.16
N ILE A 359 5.65 -17.75 5.16
CA ILE A 359 4.83 -17.98 6.35
C ILE A 359 3.73 -18.99 6.05
N PRO A 360 3.28 -19.79 7.04
CA PRO A 360 2.11 -20.63 6.86
C PRO A 360 0.84 -19.77 6.71
N ASP A 361 -0.08 -20.19 5.84
CA ASP A 361 -1.35 -19.49 5.61
C ASP A 361 -2.45 -19.85 6.62
N ASN A 362 -2.27 -20.92 7.36
CA ASN A 362 -3.24 -21.51 8.29
C ASN A 362 -2.78 -21.53 9.76
N ASP A 363 -1.57 -21.01 10.05
CA ASP A 363 -0.99 -21.02 11.39
C ASP A 363 -0.35 -19.67 11.72
N ASP A 364 -0.78 -19.10 12.84
CA ASP A 364 -0.30 -17.80 13.34
C ASP A 364 0.87 -17.92 14.33
N THR A 365 1.37 -19.13 14.56
CA THR A 365 2.35 -19.44 15.63
C THR A 365 3.60 -18.58 15.53
N PHE A 366 4.12 -18.33 14.32
CA PHE A 366 5.34 -17.55 14.11
C PHE A 366 5.09 -16.10 13.68
N ASN A 367 3.85 -15.62 13.70
CA ASN A 367 3.52 -14.23 13.35
C ASN A 367 4.25 -13.19 14.22
N PHE A 368 4.59 -13.54 15.47
CA PHE A 368 5.36 -12.66 16.34
C PHE A 368 6.80 -12.44 15.81
N MET A 369 7.45 -13.47 15.26
CA MET A 369 8.78 -13.35 14.65
C MET A 369 8.75 -12.47 13.40
N VAL A 370 7.70 -12.62 12.59
CA VAL A 370 7.46 -11.77 11.41
C VAL A 370 7.23 -10.31 11.82
N SER A 371 6.49 -10.07 12.89
CA SER A 371 6.28 -8.72 13.42
C SER A 371 7.58 -8.09 13.93
N ILE A 372 8.45 -8.87 14.61
CA ILE A 372 9.77 -8.43 15.03
C ILE A 372 10.63 -8.11 13.81
N LEU A 373 10.65 -8.98 12.81
CA LEU A 373 11.40 -8.79 11.56
C LEU A 373 10.96 -7.50 10.84
N TYR A 374 9.65 -7.24 10.72
CA TYR A 374 9.15 -5.98 10.15
C TYR A 374 9.58 -4.75 10.96
N THR A 375 9.46 -4.82 12.29
CA THR A 375 9.85 -3.73 13.17
C THR A 375 11.34 -3.41 13.00
N GLN A 376 12.18 -4.43 13.03
CA GLN A 376 13.62 -4.26 12.84
C GLN A 376 13.98 -3.83 11.43
N LEU A 377 13.31 -4.33 10.41
CA LEU A 377 13.51 -3.90 9.03
C LEU A 377 13.31 -2.38 8.89
N PHE A 378 12.19 -1.85 9.37
CA PHE A 378 11.93 -0.42 9.32
C PHE A 378 12.91 0.38 10.18
N ASP A 379 13.18 -0.05 11.42
CA ASP A 379 14.11 0.63 12.32
C ASP A 379 15.53 0.69 11.72
N GLN A 380 16.02 -0.40 11.12
CA GLN A 380 17.34 -0.45 10.49
C GLN A 380 17.41 0.43 9.24
N LEU A 381 16.39 0.40 8.38
CA LEU A 381 16.35 1.23 7.18
C LEU A 381 16.20 2.72 7.51
N PHE A 382 15.38 3.07 8.49
CA PHE A 382 15.21 4.46 8.94
C PHE A 382 16.50 4.98 9.56
N ARG A 383 17.11 4.19 10.45
CA ARG A 383 18.40 4.53 11.06
C ARG A 383 19.49 4.70 10.02
N LEU A 384 19.55 3.82 9.02
CA LEU A 384 20.52 3.92 7.93
C LEU A 384 20.33 5.21 7.11
N ALA A 385 19.10 5.54 6.75
CA ALA A 385 18.78 6.76 6.01
C ALA A 385 19.15 8.02 6.80
N ASP A 386 18.81 8.04 8.10
CA ASP A 386 18.92 9.23 8.94
C ASP A 386 20.35 9.43 9.49
N SER A 387 21.11 8.34 9.73
CA SER A 387 22.45 8.40 10.33
C SER A 387 23.61 8.49 9.34
N THR A 388 23.38 8.23 8.05
CA THR A 388 24.41 8.28 7.01
C THR A 388 24.35 9.65 6.32
N PRO A 389 25.32 10.55 6.55
CA PRO A 389 25.27 11.92 6.05
C PRO A 389 25.13 12.01 4.52
N GLU A 390 25.77 11.10 3.78
CA GLU A 390 25.75 11.05 2.31
C GLU A 390 24.36 10.72 1.74
N PHE A 391 23.49 10.14 2.55
CA PHE A 391 22.13 9.75 2.11
C PHE A 391 21.10 10.88 2.28
N HIS A 392 21.44 11.93 3.00
CA HIS A 392 20.54 13.10 3.21
C HIS A 392 19.11 12.72 3.63
N GLY A 393 18.98 11.68 4.46
CA GLY A 393 17.69 11.16 4.93
C GLY A 393 16.94 10.27 3.93
N THR A 394 17.56 9.89 2.80
CA THR A 394 16.91 9.11 1.74
C THR A 394 17.81 7.95 1.29
N LEU A 395 17.32 6.73 1.33
CA LEU A 395 18.08 5.55 0.91
C LEU A 395 18.46 5.62 -0.57
N PRO A 396 19.70 5.24 -0.95
CA PRO A 396 20.13 5.25 -2.35
C PRO A 396 19.39 4.22 -3.22
N VAL A 397 18.96 3.10 -2.62
CA VAL A 397 18.16 2.07 -3.30
C VAL A 397 16.74 2.12 -2.78
N HIS A 398 15.76 2.18 -3.69
CA HIS A 398 14.35 2.11 -3.33
C HIS A 398 14.02 0.74 -2.72
N VAL A 399 13.42 0.73 -1.54
CA VAL A 399 12.98 -0.49 -0.86
C VAL A 399 11.46 -0.61 -0.94
N ARG A 400 10.99 -1.71 -1.52
CA ARG A 400 9.56 -1.97 -1.74
C ARG A 400 9.10 -3.18 -0.94
N LEU A 401 8.17 -2.99 -0.03
CA LEU A 401 7.57 -4.06 0.75
C LEU A 401 6.28 -4.53 0.08
N MET A 402 6.26 -5.76 -0.41
CA MET A 402 5.07 -6.39 -0.99
C MET A 402 4.40 -7.28 0.05
N MET A 403 3.37 -6.75 0.68
CA MET A 403 2.70 -7.36 1.83
C MET A 403 1.46 -8.13 1.35
N ASP A 404 1.67 -9.32 0.75
CA ASP A 404 0.54 -10.18 0.34
C ASP A 404 -0.18 -10.70 1.60
N GLU A 405 -1.49 -10.74 1.54
CA GLU A 405 -2.35 -11.07 2.70
C GLU A 405 -2.10 -10.23 3.96
N PHE A 406 -1.84 -8.93 3.77
CA PHE A 406 -1.51 -7.97 4.83
C PHE A 406 -2.38 -8.07 6.09
N ALA A 407 -3.66 -8.37 5.94
CA ALA A 407 -4.56 -8.47 7.09
C ALA A 407 -4.30 -9.67 7.99
N ASN A 408 -3.67 -10.75 7.48
CA ASN A 408 -3.45 -11.99 8.22
C ASN A 408 -2.14 -11.99 9.02
N VAL A 409 -1.25 -11.03 8.76
CA VAL A 409 0.09 -11.00 9.37
C VAL A 409 0.20 -9.92 10.43
N ALA A 410 0.91 -10.21 11.51
CA ALA A 410 1.23 -9.21 12.52
C ALA A 410 2.15 -8.14 11.93
N THR A 411 1.67 -6.91 11.92
CA THR A 411 2.45 -5.73 11.53
C THR A 411 2.99 -5.02 12.78
N PRO A 412 4.02 -4.17 12.66
CA PRO A 412 4.47 -3.34 13.77
C PRO A 412 3.31 -2.55 14.39
N GLU A 413 3.31 -2.40 15.71
CA GLU A 413 2.26 -1.68 16.45
C GLU A 413 2.05 -0.25 15.92
N ASN A 414 3.13 0.41 15.48
CA ASN A 414 3.12 1.78 14.95
C ASN A 414 3.06 1.85 13.41
N PHE A 415 2.52 0.83 12.74
CA PHE A 415 2.55 0.73 11.28
C PHE A 415 1.97 1.97 10.56
N VAL A 416 0.91 2.57 11.08
CA VAL A 416 0.31 3.80 10.54
C VAL A 416 1.33 4.95 10.50
N LYS A 417 2.09 5.13 11.58
CA LYS A 417 3.13 6.16 11.67
C LYS A 417 4.31 5.84 10.74
N ILE A 418 4.71 4.57 10.70
CA ILE A 418 5.76 4.07 9.81
C ILE A 418 5.41 4.38 8.35
N LEU A 419 4.20 4.05 7.92
CA LEU A 419 3.73 4.29 6.55
C LEU A 419 3.78 5.77 6.17
N ALA A 420 3.39 6.66 7.09
CA ALA A 420 3.41 8.10 6.86
C ALA A 420 4.82 8.68 6.62
N VAL A 421 5.85 8.10 7.27
CA VAL A 421 7.23 8.60 7.19
C VAL A 421 8.13 7.83 6.21
N ALA A 422 7.75 6.63 5.80
CA ALA A 422 8.52 5.75 4.92
C ALA A 422 8.84 6.39 3.55
N ARG A 423 7.88 7.18 3.01
CA ARG A 423 8.04 7.88 1.72
C ARG A 423 9.31 8.72 1.66
N SER A 424 9.59 9.53 2.69
CA SER A 424 10.75 10.44 2.70
C SER A 424 12.08 9.69 2.67
N ARG A 425 12.09 8.43 3.06
CA ARG A 425 13.28 7.56 3.11
C ARG A 425 13.42 6.61 1.93
N ASN A 426 12.67 6.84 0.84
CA ASN A 426 12.65 6.02 -0.36
C ASN A 426 12.17 4.57 -0.09
N ILE A 427 11.18 4.43 0.79
CA ILE A 427 10.56 3.15 1.12
C ILE A 427 9.09 3.20 0.73
N SER A 428 8.59 2.13 0.10
CA SER A 428 7.17 1.99 -0.26
C SER A 428 6.59 0.66 0.21
N CYS A 429 5.28 0.66 0.46
CA CYS A 429 4.53 -0.51 0.87
C CYS A 429 3.39 -0.76 -0.10
N ASP A 430 3.29 -1.99 -0.62
CA ASP A 430 2.14 -2.49 -1.34
C ASP A 430 1.27 -3.29 -0.38
N ILE A 431 0.14 -2.70 -0.01
CA ILE A 431 -0.82 -3.29 0.94
C ILE A 431 -1.84 -4.10 0.15
N ILE A 432 -1.71 -5.43 0.19
CA ILE A 432 -2.53 -6.32 -0.62
C ILE A 432 -3.62 -6.96 0.26
N LEU A 433 -4.87 -6.69 -0.10
CA LEU A 433 -6.06 -7.06 0.66
C LEU A 433 -6.98 -7.96 -0.16
N GLN A 434 -7.66 -8.88 0.50
CA GLN A 434 -8.74 -9.63 -0.14
C GLN A 434 -10.03 -8.81 -0.19
N ASN A 435 -10.32 -8.06 0.86
CA ASN A 435 -11.50 -7.19 0.98
C ASN A 435 -11.26 -6.09 2.03
N ILE A 436 -12.12 -5.08 2.03
CA ILE A 436 -12.05 -3.97 2.98
C ILE A 436 -12.45 -4.40 4.41
N SER A 437 -13.30 -5.41 4.56
CA SER A 437 -13.74 -5.88 5.87
C SER A 437 -12.57 -6.40 6.72
N GLN A 438 -11.56 -7.02 6.09
CA GLN A 438 -10.37 -7.53 6.79
C GLN A 438 -9.56 -6.40 7.46
N ILE A 439 -9.27 -5.33 6.73
CA ILE A 439 -8.49 -4.22 7.28
C ILE A 439 -9.28 -3.45 8.35
N LYS A 440 -10.60 -3.29 8.16
CA LYS A 440 -11.50 -2.70 9.16
C LYS A 440 -11.53 -3.49 10.46
N SER A 441 -11.58 -4.81 10.38
CA SER A 441 -11.57 -5.68 11.57
C SER A 441 -10.25 -5.56 12.36
N LYS A 442 -9.12 -5.50 11.65
CA LYS A 442 -7.78 -5.47 12.25
C LYS A 442 -7.41 -4.11 12.83
N TYR A 443 -7.66 -3.04 12.09
CA TYR A 443 -7.19 -1.69 12.44
C TYR A 443 -8.30 -0.75 12.93
N LYS A 444 -9.53 -1.24 13.07
CA LYS A 444 -10.68 -0.47 13.59
C LYS A 444 -10.73 0.95 13.00
N ASP A 445 -10.36 1.97 13.79
CA ASP A 445 -10.44 3.38 13.39
C ASP A 445 -9.26 3.82 12.48
N ASP A 446 -8.14 3.12 12.51
CA ASP A 446 -6.92 3.48 11.77
C ASP A 446 -6.93 3.01 10.30
N TRP A 447 -7.86 2.15 9.89
CA TRP A 447 -7.87 1.59 8.54
C TRP A 447 -7.99 2.65 7.43
N GLU A 448 -8.78 3.71 7.67
CA GLU A 448 -8.92 4.81 6.71
C GLU A 448 -7.62 5.60 6.57
N THR A 449 -6.88 5.77 7.67
CA THR A 449 -5.58 6.43 7.67
C THR A 449 -4.55 5.61 6.88
N ILE A 450 -4.55 4.28 7.03
CA ILE A 450 -3.66 3.39 6.26
C ILE A 450 -3.93 3.54 4.76
N ILE A 451 -5.19 3.44 4.34
CA ILE A 451 -5.54 3.60 2.91
C ILE A 451 -5.27 5.02 2.43
N GLY A 452 -5.58 6.03 3.26
CA GLY A 452 -5.35 7.44 2.95
C GLY A 452 -3.87 7.83 2.77
N ASN A 453 -2.95 7.07 3.39
CA ASN A 453 -1.52 7.21 3.18
C ASN A 453 -1.01 6.58 1.87
N CYS A 454 -1.87 5.93 1.09
CA CYS A 454 -1.51 5.34 -0.19
C CYS A 454 -2.12 6.16 -1.33
N ASP A 455 -1.26 6.81 -2.14
CA ASP A 455 -1.73 7.63 -3.26
C ASP A 455 -2.31 6.82 -4.43
N SER A 456 -2.07 5.51 -4.46
CA SER A 456 -2.58 4.63 -5.52
C SER A 456 -3.43 3.50 -4.95
N LEU A 457 -4.59 3.25 -5.55
CA LEU A 457 -5.44 2.10 -5.26
C LEU A 457 -5.78 1.35 -6.54
N VAL A 458 -5.56 0.03 -6.53
CA VAL A 458 -5.89 -0.88 -7.63
C VAL A 458 -6.94 -1.87 -7.15
N TYR A 459 -8.11 -1.87 -7.79
CA TYR A 459 -9.16 -2.83 -7.52
C TYR A 459 -9.23 -3.88 -8.62
N LEU A 460 -9.04 -5.15 -8.26
CA LEU A 460 -8.97 -6.29 -9.19
C LEU A 460 -10.25 -7.14 -9.23
N GLY A 461 -11.31 -6.69 -8.55
CA GLY A 461 -12.55 -7.46 -8.43
C GLY A 461 -12.63 -8.30 -7.15
N GLY A 462 -13.81 -8.70 -6.78
CA GLY A 462 -14.07 -9.47 -5.55
C GLY A 462 -15.52 -9.85 -5.43
N ASN A 463 -15.92 -10.38 -4.26
CA ASN A 463 -17.28 -10.81 -3.96
C ASN A 463 -17.84 -10.21 -2.63
N ASP A 464 -17.12 -9.28 -2.01
CA ASP A 464 -17.51 -8.67 -0.74
C ASP A 464 -18.32 -7.39 -0.95
N TYR A 465 -19.52 -7.32 -0.38
CA TYR A 465 -20.44 -6.20 -0.56
C TYR A 465 -19.89 -4.87 -0.01
N SER A 466 -19.25 -4.91 1.16
CA SER A 466 -18.67 -3.71 1.77
C SER A 466 -17.56 -3.11 0.91
N THR A 467 -16.82 -3.96 0.19
CA THR A 467 -15.82 -3.54 -0.79
C THR A 467 -16.47 -2.89 -2.01
N PHE A 468 -17.57 -3.45 -2.55
CA PHE A 468 -18.27 -2.83 -3.68
C PHE A 468 -18.79 -1.44 -3.33
N GLU A 469 -19.39 -1.31 -2.14
CA GLU A 469 -19.91 -0.03 -1.64
C GLU A 469 -18.79 1.01 -1.46
N TYR A 470 -17.68 0.58 -0.88
CA TYR A 470 -16.50 1.43 -0.68
C TYR A 470 -15.93 1.92 -2.02
N ILE A 471 -15.71 1.03 -2.98
CA ILE A 471 -15.19 1.38 -4.32
C ILE A 471 -16.16 2.30 -5.05
N SER A 472 -17.47 2.01 -5.03
CA SER A 472 -18.49 2.87 -5.65
C SER A 472 -18.47 4.29 -5.09
N LYS A 473 -18.35 4.44 -3.76
CA LYS A 473 -18.24 5.74 -3.10
C LYS A 473 -16.96 6.49 -3.47
N LEU A 474 -15.82 5.79 -3.55
CA LEU A 474 -14.54 6.38 -3.97
C LEU A 474 -14.57 6.89 -5.42
N LEU A 475 -15.24 6.18 -6.31
CA LEU A 475 -15.40 6.59 -7.70
C LEU A 475 -16.22 7.88 -7.84
N GLY A 476 -17.05 8.20 -6.86
CA GLY A 476 -17.85 9.43 -6.81
C GLY A 476 -19.09 9.40 -7.70
N LYS A 477 -19.76 10.55 -7.78
CA LYS A 477 -21.01 10.73 -8.55
C LYS A 477 -20.78 11.57 -9.80
N GLN A 478 -21.48 11.22 -10.86
CA GLN A 478 -21.57 11.98 -12.10
C GLN A 478 -22.99 12.55 -12.25
N THR A 479 -23.10 13.66 -12.94
CA THR A 479 -24.38 14.25 -13.34
C THR A 479 -24.85 13.60 -14.64
N ILE A 480 -26.05 13.02 -14.63
CA ILE A 480 -26.68 12.47 -15.83
C ILE A 480 -27.96 13.20 -16.15
N ARG A 481 -28.28 13.31 -17.46
CA ARG A 481 -29.54 13.81 -17.93
C ARG A 481 -30.44 12.64 -18.32
N THR A 482 -31.57 12.53 -17.65
CA THR A 482 -32.60 11.54 -17.98
C THR A 482 -33.74 12.22 -18.76
N LYS A 483 -34.15 11.59 -19.84
CA LYS A 483 -35.28 12.04 -20.64
C LYS A 483 -36.50 11.22 -20.24
N GLY A 484 -37.50 11.88 -19.62
CA GLY A 484 -38.82 11.30 -19.40
C GLY A 484 -39.71 11.64 -20.57
N GLN A 485 -40.31 10.64 -21.22
CA GLN A 485 -41.29 10.85 -22.28
C GLN A 485 -42.66 10.40 -21.78
N SER A 486 -43.60 11.33 -21.71
CA SER A 486 -45.01 11.04 -21.42
C SER A 486 -45.81 11.07 -22.72
N ILE A 487 -46.39 9.92 -23.09
CA ILE A 487 -47.21 9.78 -24.27
C ILE A 487 -48.65 9.61 -23.81
N GLY A 488 -49.46 10.66 -23.94
CA GLY A 488 -50.90 10.61 -23.72
C GLY A 488 -51.63 9.91 -24.88
N LYS A 489 -52.20 8.73 -24.63
CA LYS A 489 -53.10 8.05 -25.59
C LYS A 489 -54.51 8.63 -25.50
N GLY A 490 -54.76 9.74 -26.18
CA GLY A 490 -56.08 10.33 -26.35
C GLY A 490 -56.29 10.80 -27.81
N SER A 491 -57.50 11.14 -28.21
CA SER A 491 -57.84 11.56 -29.60
C SER A 491 -57.09 12.80 -30.08
N HIS A 492 -56.36 13.49 -29.20
CA HIS A 492 -55.38 14.52 -29.49
C HIS A 492 -54.07 14.18 -28.75
N GLY A 493 -53.34 13.18 -29.25
CA GLY A 493 -52.10 12.70 -28.63
C GLY A 493 -51.13 13.85 -28.39
N SER A 494 -50.83 14.15 -27.11
CA SER A 494 -49.76 15.07 -26.73
C SER A 494 -48.53 14.27 -26.27
N SER A 495 -47.40 14.59 -26.85
CA SER A 495 -46.09 14.07 -26.38
C SER A 495 -45.38 15.20 -25.64
N SER A 496 -45.03 14.95 -24.40
CA SER A 496 -44.24 15.90 -23.60
C SER A 496 -42.92 15.24 -23.25
N ASP A 497 -41.81 15.87 -23.64
CA ASP A 497 -40.46 15.51 -23.26
C ASP A 497 -40.06 16.33 -22.02
N SER A 498 -39.77 15.65 -20.91
CA SER A 498 -39.21 16.28 -19.72
C SER A 498 -37.76 15.83 -19.53
N TYR A 499 -36.85 16.79 -19.32
CA TYR A 499 -35.46 16.53 -19.02
C TYR A 499 -35.23 16.76 -17.54
N GLN A 500 -34.75 15.72 -16.85
CA GLN A 500 -34.36 15.79 -15.43
C GLN A 500 -32.88 15.57 -15.30
N VAL A 501 -32.20 16.43 -14.55
CA VAL A 501 -30.80 16.27 -14.16
C VAL A 501 -30.76 15.58 -12.83
N THR A 502 -29.98 14.48 -12.70
CA THR A 502 -29.86 13.71 -11.47
C THR A 502 -28.43 13.22 -11.27
N GLY A 503 -28.05 12.99 -10.00
CA GLY A 503 -26.77 12.41 -9.66
C GLY A 503 -26.81 10.88 -9.75
N ARG A 504 -25.82 10.29 -10.38
CA ARG A 504 -25.61 8.85 -10.40
C ARG A 504 -24.16 8.53 -10.02
N GLU A 505 -23.94 7.49 -9.26
CA GLU A 505 -22.60 6.97 -9.02
C GLU A 505 -21.93 6.60 -10.35
N LEU A 506 -20.63 6.89 -10.49
CA LEU A 506 -19.86 6.60 -11.72
C LEU A 506 -19.91 5.10 -12.04
N MET A 507 -19.86 4.24 -10.99
CA MET A 507 -20.26 2.85 -11.00
C MET A 507 -21.05 2.54 -9.73
N THR A 508 -22.24 1.97 -9.86
CA THR A 508 -23.00 1.48 -8.71
C THR A 508 -22.35 0.24 -8.11
N PRO A 509 -22.59 -0.09 -6.81
CA PRO A 509 -22.05 -1.31 -6.19
C PRO A 509 -22.32 -2.58 -6.99
N ASP A 510 -23.49 -2.66 -7.62
CA ASP A 510 -23.89 -3.77 -8.47
C ASP A 510 -23.08 -3.82 -9.80
N GLU A 511 -22.73 -2.69 -10.37
CA GLU A 511 -21.83 -2.60 -11.53
C GLU A 511 -20.40 -2.95 -11.16
N VAL A 512 -19.91 -2.54 -9.97
CA VAL A 512 -18.61 -2.93 -9.45
C VAL A 512 -18.54 -4.45 -9.28
N ARG A 513 -19.59 -5.07 -8.73
CA ARG A 513 -19.70 -6.52 -8.60
C ARG A 513 -19.66 -7.25 -9.96
N ARG A 514 -20.32 -6.69 -10.99
CA ARG A 514 -20.40 -7.29 -12.34
C ARG A 514 -19.22 -6.92 -13.24
N MET A 515 -18.17 -6.28 -12.71
CA MET A 515 -16.98 -5.95 -13.49
C MET A 515 -16.36 -7.23 -14.11
N LYS A 516 -15.94 -7.14 -15.37
CA LYS A 516 -15.30 -8.28 -16.07
C LYS A 516 -14.03 -8.70 -15.34
N ARG A 517 -13.79 -10.01 -15.26
CA ARG A 517 -12.58 -10.56 -14.60
C ARG A 517 -11.26 -10.05 -15.19
N SER A 518 -11.27 -9.62 -16.46
CA SER A 518 -10.11 -9.04 -17.15
C SER A 518 -9.86 -7.58 -16.81
N ASP A 519 -10.82 -6.90 -16.21
CA ASP A 519 -10.78 -5.47 -15.96
C ASP A 519 -10.31 -5.17 -14.52
N CYS A 520 -9.74 -3.99 -14.33
CA CYS A 520 -9.41 -3.42 -13.03
C CYS A 520 -9.78 -1.94 -12.98
N LEU A 521 -9.82 -1.40 -11.77
CA LEU A 521 -9.96 0.04 -11.54
C LEU A 521 -8.68 0.55 -10.93
N VAL A 522 -8.16 1.63 -11.47
CA VAL A 522 -6.98 2.33 -10.97
C VAL A 522 -7.39 3.71 -10.52
N MET A 523 -7.10 4.03 -9.27
CA MET A 523 -7.34 5.34 -8.67
C MET A 523 -6.01 5.89 -8.17
N ILE A 524 -5.66 7.10 -8.60
CA ILE A 524 -4.49 7.84 -8.14
C ILE A 524 -5.00 9.11 -7.48
N SER A 525 -4.50 9.45 -6.31
CA SER A 525 -4.91 10.62 -5.55
C SER A 525 -4.85 11.90 -6.41
N GLY A 526 -5.95 12.66 -6.47
CA GLY A 526 -6.06 13.89 -7.25
C GLY A 526 -6.28 13.70 -8.76
N GLU A 527 -6.48 12.46 -9.24
CA GLU A 527 -6.75 12.15 -10.64
C GLU A 527 -8.13 11.48 -10.81
N ALA A 528 -8.67 11.56 -12.02
CA ALA A 528 -9.87 10.83 -12.36
C ALA A 528 -9.60 9.30 -12.39
N PRO A 529 -10.49 8.47 -11.85
CA PRO A 529 -10.32 7.02 -11.84
C PRO A 529 -10.30 6.46 -13.25
N VAL A 530 -9.46 5.44 -13.47
CA VAL A 530 -9.36 4.76 -14.77
C VAL A 530 -9.85 3.33 -14.67
N ARG A 531 -10.72 2.93 -15.57
CA ARG A 531 -11.07 1.54 -15.82
C ARG A 531 -10.19 1.01 -16.95
N ASP A 532 -9.40 -0.03 -16.64
CA ASP A 532 -8.43 -0.59 -17.58
C ASP A 532 -8.43 -2.13 -17.51
N LYS A 533 -7.61 -2.76 -18.33
CA LYS A 533 -7.33 -4.20 -18.26
C LYS A 533 -6.30 -4.47 -17.17
N LYS A 534 -6.42 -5.62 -16.51
CA LYS A 534 -5.35 -6.16 -15.67
C LYS A 534 -4.11 -6.40 -16.52
N TYR A 535 -2.93 -6.20 -15.93
CA TYR A 535 -1.68 -6.40 -16.64
C TYR A 535 -1.55 -7.85 -17.11
N ASN A 536 -1.25 -8.05 -18.39
CA ASN A 536 -0.96 -9.37 -18.88
C ASN A 536 0.48 -9.76 -18.56
N LEU A 537 0.68 -10.69 -17.65
CA LEU A 537 2.01 -11.13 -17.21
C LEU A 537 2.89 -11.61 -18.38
N PHE A 538 2.30 -12.19 -19.44
CA PHE A 538 3.04 -12.65 -20.63
C PHE A 538 3.65 -11.53 -21.46
N ASP A 539 3.24 -10.28 -21.24
CA ASP A 539 3.85 -9.11 -21.87
C ASP A 539 5.11 -8.62 -21.15
N HIS A 540 5.44 -9.23 -19.97
CA HIS A 540 6.59 -8.80 -19.18
C HIS A 540 7.90 -9.44 -19.71
N PRO A 541 8.94 -8.65 -20.06
CA PRO A 541 10.17 -9.18 -20.68
C PRO A 541 10.92 -10.19 -19.82
N ASN A 542 10.89 -10.03 -18.47
CA ASN A 542 11.60 -10.90 -17.54
C ASN A 542 10.82 -12.18 -17.19
N LEU A 543 9.60 -12.35 -17.72
CA LEU A 543 8.84 -13.58 -17.52
C LEU A 543 9.58 -14.82 -18.03
N LYS A 544 10.40 -14.66 -19.06
CA LYS A 544 11.25 -15.73 -19.64
C LYS A 544 12.19 -16.40 -18.63
N TYR A 545 12.44 -15.75 -17.49
CA TYR A 545 13.28 -16.29 -16.42
C TYR A 545 12.45 -16.96 -15.29
N THR A 546 11.14 -17.09 -15.47
CA THR A 546 10.24 -17.66 -14.45
C THR A 546 9.68 -19.02 -14.90
N PRO A 547 9.24 -19.86 -13.95
CA PRO A 547 8.53 -21.12 -14.26
C PRO A 547 7.25 -20.89 -15.06
N ASP A 548 6.58 -19.76 -14.92
CA ASP A 548 5.38 -19.40 -15.67
C ASP A 548 5.60 -19.40 -17.20
N TYR A 549 6.84 -19.29 -17.65
CA TYR A 549 7.25 -19.33 -19.08
C TYR A 549 7.81 -20.69 -19.50
N ARG A 550 7.78 -21.72 -18.65
CA ARG A 550 8.37 -23.05 -18.88
C ARG A 550 9.88 -22.99 -19.19
N SER A 551 10.59 -22.06 -18.60
CA SER A 551 12.03 -21.96 -18.76
C SER A 551 12.75 -22.82 -17.74
N PRO A 552 13.67 -23.72 -18.16
CA PRO A 552 14.50 -24.48 -17.22
C PRO A 552 15.35 -23.60 -16.30
N ARG A 553 15.71 -22.38 -16.74
CA ARG A 553 16.50 -21.43 -15.96
C ARG A 553 15.72 -20.76 -14.83
N GLY A 554 14.37 -20.77 -14.88
CA GLY A 554 13.52 -20.15 -13.87
C GLY A 554 13.13 -21.07 -12.72
N LEU A 555 13.46 -22.36 -12.79
CA LEU A 555 12.88 -23.38 -11.94
C LEU A 555 13.46 -23.45 -10.52
N LEU A 556 14.61 -22.85 -10.23
CA LEU A 556 15.24 -23.08 -8.92
C LEU A 556 15.92 -21.81 -8.39
N HIS A 557 15.28 -21.20 -7.41
CA HIS A 557 16.04 -20.49 -6.39
C HIS A 557 16.73 -21.59 -5.54
N ARG A 558 18.04 -21.70 -5.65
CA ARG A 558 18.82 -22.58 -4.76
C ARG A 558 18.81 -21.94 -3.39
N PHE A 559 18.08 -22.52 -2.45
CA PHE A 559 18.27 -22.24 -1.04
C PHE A 559 19.71 -22.62 -0.70
N ALA A 560 20.47 -21.66 -0.23
CA ALA A 560 21.81 -21.76 0.28
C ALA A 560 22.96 -21.44 -0.68
N THR A 561 23.43 -20.22 -0.59
CA THR A 561 24.89 -20.02 -0.50
C THR A 561 25.28 -20.40 0.93
N PRO A 562 26.25 -21.31 1.15
CA PRO A 562 26.80 -21.53 2.48
C PRO A 562 27.32 -20.20 3.00
N ILE A 563 26.93 -19.81 4.20
CA ILE A 563 27.48 -18.64 4.87
C ILE A 563 28.98 -18.90 5.04
N PRO A 564 29.88 -17.97 4.67
CA PRO A 564 31.26 -18.10 5.12
C PRO A 564 31.22 -18.07 6.66
N ALA A 565 31.67 -19.17 7.26
CA ALA A 565 31.81 -19.25 8.72
C ALA A 565 32.61 -18.05 9.23
N PRO A 566 32.24 -17.45 10.37
CA PRO A 566 33.05 -16.41 10.99
C PRO A 566 34.50 -16.84 11.08
N GLU A 567 35.45 -15.93 10.84
CA GLU A 567 36.87 -16.24 10.97
C GLU A 567 37.16 -16.87 12.34
N GLY A 568 37.63 -18.12 12.34
CA GLY A 568 37.91 -18.89 13.56
C GLY A 568 36.91 -20.01 13.89
N TYR A 569 35.82 -20.18 13.13
CA TYR A 569 34.88 -21.29 13.33
C TYR A 569 35.29 -22.48 12.46
N THR A 570 35.68 -23.59 13.06
CA THR A 570 35.88 -24.89 12.38
C THR A 570 34.57 -25.66 12.43
N MET A 571 33.88 -25.78 11.28
CA MET A 571 32.69 -26.61 11.17
C MET A 571 33.00 -28.08 11.50
N PRO A 572 32.10 -28.80 12.19
CA PRO A 572 32.20 -30.25 12.34
C PRO A 572 32.29 -30.95 10.97
N PRO A 573 33.12 -31.99 10.81
CA PRO A 573 33.35 -32.63 9.51
C PRO A 573 32.09 -33.19 8.82
N ASP A 574 31.07 -33.53 9.59
CA ASP A 574 29.83 -34.16 9.07
C ASP A 574 28.89 -33.20 8.37
N TYR A 575 29.04 -31.88 8.58
CA TYR A 575 28.15 -30.87 7.93
C TYR A 575 28.49 -30.65 6.45
N MET A 576 29.75 -30.81 6.07
CA MET A 576 30.20 -30.66 4.67
C MET A 576 29.83 -31.86 3.80
N ALA A 577 29.58 -33.02 4.38
CA ALA A 577 29.17 -34.22 3.63
C ALA A 577 27.71 -34.21 3.23
N GLN A 578 26.85 -33.43 3.90
CA GLN A 578 25.43 -33.29 3.60
C GLN A 578 25.12 -32.14 2.64
N ALA A 579 26.05 -31.22 2.40
CA ALA A 579 25.90 -30.08 1.47
C ALA A 579 26.22 -30.44 0.01
N GLY A 580 26.41 -31.72 -0.31
CA GLY A 580 26.60 -32.18 -1.70
C GLY A 580 25.29 -32.23 -2.47
N THR A 581 25.25 -31.50 -3.57
CA THR A 581 24.29 -31.56 -4.68
C THR A 581 22.88 -32.04 -4.32
N VAL A 582 22.00 -31.08 -3.94
CA VAL A 582 20.58 -31.33 -3.86
C VAL A 582 20.06 -31.54 -5.29
N SER A 583 19.59 -32.75 -5.61
CA SER A 583 19.02 -33.07 -6.92
C SER A 583 17.68 -32.33 -7.12
N LEU A 584 17.32 -32.06 -8.37
CA LEU A 584 16.02 -31.50 -8.76
C LEU A 584 14.85 -32.30 -8.19
N ALA A 585 14.98 -33.63 -8.17
CA ALA A 585 14.03 -34.55 -7.61
C ALA A 585 13.78 -34.32 -6.11
N TYR A 586 14.85 -34.11 -5.33
CA TYR A 586 14.74 -33.83 -3.90
C TYR A 586 14.03 -32.49 -3.60
N VAL A 587 14.24 -31.49 -4.44
CA VAL A 587 13.53 -30.18 -4.32
C VAL A 587 12.07 -30.32 -4.69
N ALA A 588 11.74 -31.11 -5.71
CA ALA A 588 10.36 -31.43 -6.10
C ALA A 588 9.60 -32.16 -4.98
N GLU A 589 10.23 -33.13 -4.33
CA GLU A 589 9.69 -33.88 -3.20
C GLU A 589 9.40 -32.99 -1.99
N LEU A 590 10.21 -31.96 -1.76
CA LEU A 590 10.03 -30.99 -0.66
C LEU A 590 8.99 -29.90 -0.95
N THR A 591 8.78 -29.55 -2.21
CA THR A 591 7.89 -28.44 -2.62
C THR A 591 6.51 -28.87 -3.09
N CYS A 592 6.34 -30.14 -3.46
CA CYS A 592 5.08 -30.70 -3.96
C CYS A 592 4.89 -32.13 -3.42
N PRO A 593 4.36 -32.30 -2.22
CA PRO A 593 4.16 -33.65 -1.63
C PRO A 593 3.14 -34.53 -2.37
N GLU A 594 2.50 -34.03 -3.43
CA GLU A 594 1.52 -34.78 -4.27
C GLU A 594 2.13 -35.26 -5.59
N ILE A 595 3.47 -35.19 -5.76
CA ILE A 595 4.12 -35.72 -6.96
C ILE A 595 4.07 -37.25 -6.89
N THR A 596 3.35 -37.86 -7.82
CA THR A 596 3.30 -39.29 -7.97
C THR A 596 4.64 -39.86 -8.49
N GLU A 597 4.95 -41.13 -8.17
CA GLU A 597 6.16 -41.80 -8.64
C GLU A 597 6.39 -41.65 -10.15
N ASP A 598 5.31 -41.66 -10.96
CA ASP A 598 5.37 -41.49 -12.41
C ASP A 598 5.96 -40.14 -12.86
N LEU A 599 5.69 -39.05 -12.13
CA LEU A 599 6.25 -37.70 -12.43
C LEU A 599 7.72 -37.59 -12.01
N TYR A 600 8.10 -38.41 -11.03
CA TYR A 600 9.49 -38.48 -10.55
C TYR A 600 10.40 -39.13 -11.59
N ASP A 601 9.91 -40.22 -12.20
CA ASP A 601 10.63 -40.94 -13.25
C ASP A 601 10.73 -40.08 -14.52
N GLU A 602 9.67 -39.38 -14.93
CA GLU A 602 9.71 -38.41 -16.03
C GLU A 602 10.72 -37.25 -15.82
N LEU A 603 10.87 -36.79 -14.58
CA LEU A 603 11.85 -35.73 -14.25
C LEU A 603 13.30 -36.27 -14.29
N GLN A 604 13.54 -37.50 -13.87
CA GLN A 604 14.84 -38.13 -13.97
C GLN A 604 15.23 -38.46 -15.43
N GLU A 605 14.33 -38.98 -16.24
CA GLU A 605 14.56 -39.21 -17.67
C GLU A 605 14.84 -37.90 -18.42
N TRP A 606 14.21 -36.80 -17.98
CA TRP A 606 14.45 -35.49 -18.56
C TRP A 606 15.82 -34.88 -18.14
N GLU A 607 16.23 -35.06 -16.89
CA GLU A 607 17.60 -34.67 -16.42
C GLU A 607 18.70 -35.44 -17.17
N GLU A 608 18.53 -36.76 -17.38
CA GLU A 608 19.48 -37.58 -18.12
C GLU A 608 19.55 -37.21 -19.62
N SER A 609 18.47 -36.65 -20.19
CA SER A 609 18.44 -36.18 -21.57
C SER A 609 19.14 -34.86 -21.79
N LEU A 610 19.46 -34.11 -20.71
CA LEU A 610 20.11 -32.80 -20.74
C LEU A 610 21.62 -32.85 -20.42
N LEU A 611 22.12 -34.01 -19.96
CA LEU A 611 23.53 -34.33 -19.75
C LEU A 611 24.12 -35.00 -21.00
#